data_31c5978ff2cc70269306a5d7f8eb0769
#
_entry.id   31c5978ff2cc70269306a5d7f8eb0769
#
_cell.length_a   1.000
_cell.length_b   1.000
_cell.length_c   1.000
_cell.angle_alpha   90.00
_cell.angle_beta   90.00
_cell.angle_gamma   90.00
#
_symmetry.space_group_name_H-M   'P 1'
#
loop_
_entity.id
_entity.type
_entity.pdbx_description
1 polymer ?
#
loop_
_entity_poly.entity_id
_entity_poly.type
_entity_poly.pdbx_seq_one_letter_code
_entity_poly.pdbx_strand_id
1 'polypeptide(L)'
;MLDRPEELLAYIASDNSKLFKEETIRAAAIDGRDEFFQGLRLALDPMDTFGVKKIPERSGPDGKGVSMEDFVSLCEQLINRDLTGGDAQIQIEMLMRASTNAQWNGWYRRILMKDLKAGFSESTINKAVKSYDQYIIPVFSCQLAHDSKDHEDKLVGKKFVDVKLDGARCLTFVNPDGRVFQTSRNGKELTNFPKIVSQFASIAEHFPEPMVIDGEMMSASFQDLMKQFKRKTNVQTDDAIYYVFDMLPLSEFRAGKSKKKQAERTANVQQLFEAYGDYLPNAQPVGLDLLDLSTEAGKKRFEEINRAAIDGGYEGIMIKNPDGYYQTKR
;
A
#
# COMPACT_ATOMS: atom_id res chain seq x y z
N MET A 1 10.20 29.41 20.77
CA MET A 1 9.34 28.20 20.57
C MET A 1 9.22 28.00 19.09
N LEU A 2 9.43 26.78 18.58
CA LEU A 2 9.36 26.51 17.15
C LEU A 2 7.87 26.39 16.77
N ASP A 3 7.30 27.48 16.24
CA ASP A 3 5.85 27.54 16.03
C ASP A 3 5.45 27.07 14.64
N ARG A 4 6.37 27.11 13.67
CA ARG A 4 6.10 26.72 12.29
C ARG A 4 6.53 25.28 12.00
N PRO A 5 5.73 24.51 11.22
CA PRO A 5 6.02 23.09 10.91
C PRO A 5 7.40 22.88 10.27
N GLU A 6 7.83 23.76 9.35
CA GLU A 6 9.13 23.68 8.69
C GLU A 6 10.31 23.85 9.67
N GLU A 7 10.15 24.71 10.68
CA GLU A 7 11.17 24.93 11.73
C GLU A 7 11.26 23.71 12.65
N LEU A 8 10.12 23.17 13.04
CA LEU A 8 10.05 21.98 13.90
C LEU A 8 10.64 20.77 13.18
N LEU A 9 10.32 20.58 11.88
CA LEU A 9 10.92 19.51 11.10
C LEU A 9 12.44 19.65 10.98
N ALA A 10 12.93 20.86 10.72
CA ALA A 10 14.36 21.14 10.64
C ALA A 10 15.07 20.86 11.98
N TYR A 11 14.44 21.23 13.10
CA TYR A 11 14.96 20.95 14.44
C TYR A 11 15.04 19.43 14.71
N ILE A 12 13.99 18.67 14.40
CA ILE A 12 14.01 17.21 14.54
C ILE A 12 15.08 16.57 13.64
N ALA A 13 15.28 17.11 12.44
CA ALA A 13 16.28 16.62 11.49
C ALA A 13 17.73 16.94 11.88
N SER A 14 17.95 17.92 12.78
CA SER A 14 19.29 18.36 13.19
C SER A 14 20.02 17.36 14.09
N ASP A 15 19.31 16.40 14.69
CA ASP A 15 19.90 15.39 15.57
C ASP A 15 19.55 13.98 15.06
N ASN A 16 20.53 13.08 15.05
CA ASN A 16 20.35 11.70 14.61
C ASN A 16 19.81 10.77 15.72
N SER A 17 19.76 11.23 16.98
CA SER A 17 19.27 10.46 18.11
C SER A 17 17.79 10.12 17.95
N LYS A 18 17.48 8.83 17.95
CA LYS A 18 16.08 8.35 17.91
C LYS A 18 15.29 8.85 19.12
N LEU A 19 15.92 8.87 20.29
CA LEU A 19 15.27 9.32 21.53
C LEU A 19 14.92 10.80 21.45
N PHE A 20 15.86 11.64 21.01
CA PHE A 20 15.63 13.08 20.78
C PHE A 20 14.43 13.31 19.84
N LYS A 21 14.36 12.57 18.73
CA LYS A 21 13.24 12.68 17.79
C LYS A 21 11.91 12.27 18.42
N GLU A 22 11.88 11.13 19.14
CA GLU A 22 10.68 10.67 19.84
C GLU A 22 10.21 11.68 20.90
N GLU A 23 11.12 12.27 21.67
CA GLU A 23 10.80 13.28 22.70
C GLU A 23 10.29 14.57 22.08
N THR A 24 10.94 15.06 21.02
CA THR A 24 10.52 16.30 20.32
C THR A 24 9.13 16.13 19.69
N ILE A 25 8.87 14.98 19.01
CA ILE A 25 7.55 14.68 18.43
C ILE A 25 6.49 14.57 19.55
N ARG A 26 6.82 13.98 20.70
CA ARG A 26 5.91 13.91 21.83
C ARG A 26 5.59 15.28 22.40
N ALA A 27 6.59 16.15 22.54
CA ALA A 27 6.39 17.53 22.97
C ALA A 27 5.46 18.29 22.00
N ALA A 28 5.65 18.13 20.69
CA ALA A 28 4.77 18.72 19.69
C ALA A 28 3.31 18.24 19.82
N ALA A 29 3.10 16.97 20.18
CA ALA A 29 1.76 16.43 20.41
C ALA A 29 1.11 17.00 21.68
N ILE A 30 1.89 17.18 22.74
CA ILE A 30 1.44 17.83 23.99
C ILE A 30 1.05 19.29 23.73
N ASP A 31 1.82 19.99 22.90
CA ASP A 31 1.59 21.38 22.53
C ASP A 31 0.46 21.58 21.49
N GLY A 32 -0.15 20.49 20.99
CA GLY A 32 -1.25 20.56 20.01
C GLY A 32 -0.81 21.12 18.65
N ARG A 33 0.34 20.70 18.13
CA ARG A 33 0.87 21.16 16.83
C ARG A 33 0.13 20.48 15.66
N ASP A 34 -1.16 20.74 15.50
CA ASP A 34 -2.05 20.04 14.57
C ASP A 34 -1.58 20.13 13.12
N GLU A 35 -1.15 21.31 12.64
CA GLU A 35 -0.63 21.49 11.27
C GLU A 35 0.60 20.62 10.98
N PHE A 36 1.47 20.46 11.97
CA PHE A 36 2.64 19.59 11.84
C PHE A 36 2.22 18.12 11.65
N PHE A 37 1.31 17.62 12.49
CA PHE A 37 0.84 16.24 12.39
C PHE A 37 0.01 15.99 11.14
N GLN A 38 -0.78 16.96 10.69
CA GLN A 38 -1.50 16.90 9.43
C GLN A 38 -0.54 16.73 8.25
N GLY A 39 0.54 17.50 8.20
CA GLY A 39 1.57 17.36 7.16
C GLY A 39 2.36 16.06 7.28
N LEU A 40 2.67 15.58 8.49
CA LEU A 40 3.27 14.25 8.69
C LEU A 40 2.38 13.14 8.12
N ARG A 41 1.06 13.22 8.35
CA ARG A 41 0.09 12.27 7.83
C ARG A 41 0.08 12.29 6.30
N LEU A 42 -0.06 13.47 5.69
CA LEU A 42 -0.01 13.62 4.22
C LEU A 42 1.28 13.05 3.61
N ALA A 43 2.43 13.24 4.27
CA ALA A 43 3.70 12.74 3.81
C ALA A 43 3.86 11.23 3.95
N LEU A 44 3.34 10.63 5.03
CA LEU A 44 3.67 9.27 5.44
C LEU A 44 2.52 8.27 5.30
N ASP A 45 1.26 8.73 5.15
CA ASP A 45 0.16 7.81 4.85
C ASP A 45 0.39 7.21 3.44
N PRO A 46 0.64 5.92 3.34
CA PRO A 46 0.97 5.29 2.06
C PRO A 46 -0.24 5.16 1.13
N MET A 47 -1.45 5.35 1.65
CA MET A 47 -2.70 5.31 0.87
C MET A 47 -2.98 6.63 0.15
N ASP A 48 -2.35 7.73 0.58
CA ASP A 48 -2.49 9.03 -0.03
C ASP A 48 -1.37 9.21 -1.07
N THR A 49 -1.70 9.22 -2.35
CA THR A 49 -0.74 9.43 -3.45
C THR A 49 -1.10 10.69 -4.22
N PHE A 50 -0.11 11.55 -4.47
CA PHE A 50 -0.35 12.83 -5.16
C PHE A 50 -0.30 12.71 -6.69
N GLY A 51 0.25 11.63 -7.25
CA GLY A 51 0.36 11.42 -8.69
C GLY A 51 1.32 12.36 -9.42
N VAL A 52 2.16 13.08 -8.70
CA VAL A 52 3.14 14.03 -9.23
C VAL A 52 4.55 13.55 -8.97
N LYS A 53 5.41 13.62 -10.00
CA LYS A 53 6.81 13.13 -9.89
C LYS A 53 7.84 14.24 -9.81
N LYS A 54 7.54 15.40 -10.40
CA LYS A 54 8.47 16.54 -10.47
C LYS A 54 7.96 17.66 -9.59
N ILE A 55 8.56 17.84 -8.42
CA ILE A 55 8.26 18.94 -7.51
C ILE A 55 9.45 19.88 -7.52
N PRO A 56 9.33 21.08 -8.12
CA PRO A 56 10.46 22.00 -8.26
C PRO A 56 10.93 22.52 -6.91
N GLU A 57 12.20 22.88 -6.84
CA GLU A 57 12.72 23.68 -5.74
C GLU A 57 12.37 25.15 -5.95
N ARG A 58 12.08 25.84 -4.85
CA ARG A 58 11.88 27.27 -4.86
C ARG A 58 13.22 27.98 -4.65
N SER A 59 13.46 28.99 -5.48
CA SER A 59 14.59 29.93 -5.36
C SER A 59 14.10 31.36 -5.64
N GLY A 60 14.87 32.34 -5.20
CA GLY A 60 14.54 33.75 -5.36
C GLY A 60 13.80 34.35 -4.16
N PRO A 61 13.21 35.57 -4.32
CA PRO A 61 12.55 36.28 -3.22
C PRO A 61 11.37 35.49 -2.63
N ASP A 62 11.14 35.59 -1.34
CA ASP A 62 10.01 34.96 -0.66
C ASP A 62 8.66 35.45 -1.19
N GLY A 63 7.70 34.53 -1.26
CA GLY A 63 6.29 34.87 -1.41
C GLY A 63 5.70 35.39 -0.10
N LYS A 64 4.39 35.69 -0.13
CA LYS A 64 3.69 36.17 1.07
C LYS A 64 3.49 35.10 2.15
N GLY A 65 3.75 33.83 1.81
CA GLY A 65 3.41 32.67 2.61
C GLY A 65 2.08 32.06 2.17
N VAL A 66 1.91 30.76 2.45
CA VAL A 66 0.71 29.97 2.16
C VAL A 66 0.26 29.31 3.45
N SER A 67 -1.04 29.29 3.72
CA SER A 67 -1.61 28.60 4.87
C SER A 67 -1.51 27.07 4.69
N MET A 68 -1.55 26.35 5.82
CA MET A 68 -1.63 24.88 5.76
C MET A 68 -2.95 24.43 5.13
N GLU A 69 -4.04 25.16 5.34
CA GLU A 69 -5.35 24.89 4.78
C GLU A 69 -5.34 24.93 3.23
N ASP A 70 -4.74 25.97 2.64
CA ASP A 70 -4.61 26.07 1.16
C ASP A 70 -3.74 24.93 0.60
N PHE A 71 -2.67 24.57 1.32
CA PHE A 71 -1.83 23.45 0.92
C PHE A 71 -2.56 22.10 1.01
N VAL A 72 -3.34 21.88 2.08
CA VAL A 72 -4.16 20.67 2.23
C VAL A 72 -5.20 20.56 1.13
N SER A 73 -5.86 21.67 0.79
CA SER A 73 -6.81 21.71 -0.32
C SER A 73 -6.18 21.27 -1.66
N LEU A 74 -4.96 21.74 -1.94
CA LEU A 74 -4.21 21.25 -3.11
C LEU A 74 -3.91 19.74 -2.99
N CYS A 75 -3.47 19.27 -1.82
CA CYS A 75 -3.19 17.85 -1.61
C CYS A 75 -4.42 16.98 -1.83
N GLU A 76 -5.60 17.40 -1.34
CA GLU A 76 -6.86 16.68 -1.53
C GLU A 76 -7.24 16.57 -3.00
N GLN A 77 -7.13 17.67 -3.77
CA GLN A 77 -7.38 17.67 -5.21
C GLN A 77 -6.41 16.72 -5.96
N LEU A 78 -5.14 16.65 -5.54
CA LEU A 78 -4.16 15.73 -6.11
C LEU A 78 -4.46 14.26 -5.74
N ILE A 79 -4.84 14.00 -4.49
CA ILE A 79 -5.20 12.66 -3.99
C ILE A 79 -6.46 12.16 -4.70
N ASN A 80 -7.48 13.01 -4.83
CA ASN A 80 -8.74 12.71 -5.49
C ASN A 80 -8.61 12.67 -7.02
N ARG A 81 -7.44 13.05 -7.58
CA ARG A 81 -7.22 13.17 -9.04
C ARG A 81 -8.09 14.24 -9.72
N ASP A 82 -8.62 15.18 -8.98
CA ASP A 82 -9.29 16.37 -9.53
C ASP A 82 -8.28 17.24 -10.30
N LEU A 83 -7.02 17.21 -9.88
CA LEU A 83 -5.87 17.82 -10.55
C LEU A 83 -4.87 16.76 -11.01
N THR A 84 -4.58 16.71 -12.30
CA THR A 84 -3.62 15.77 -12.92
C THR A 84 -2.77 16.44 -13.98
N GLY A 85 -1.69 15.81 -14.40
CA GLY A 85 -0.87 16.24 -15.54
C GLY A 85 -0.39 17.69 -15.45
N GLY A 86 -0.67 18.46 -16.51
CA GLY A 86 -0.24 19.88 -16.64
C GLY A 86 -0.92 20.78 -15.62
N ASP A 87 -2.21 20.58 -15.37
CA ASP A 87 -2.98 21.43 -14.44
C ASP A 87 -2.47 21.26 -12.99
N ALA A 88 -2.16 20.02 -12.60
CA ALA A 88 -1.52 19.76 -11.31
C ALA A 88 -0.17 20.48 -11.19
N GLN A 89 0.64 20.45 -12.25
CA GLN A 89 1.94 21.14 -12.26
C GLN A 89 1.78 22.65 -12.14
N ILE A 90 0.80 23.25 -12.82
CA ILE A 90 0.51 24.69 -12.75
C ILE A 90 0.11 25.08 -11.32
N GLN A 91 -0.81 24.35 -10.69
CA GLN A 91 -1.25 24.66 -9.33
C GLN A 91 -0.12 24.50 -8.30
N ILE A 92 0.71 23.47 -8.43
CA ILE A 92 1.90 23.28 -7.60
C ILE A 92 2.86 24.47 -7.75
N GLU A 93 3.12 24.95 -8.98
CA GLU A 93 3.99 26.10 -9.21
C GLU A 93 3.40 27.39 -8.67
N MET A 94 2.09 27.61 -8.78
CA MET A 94 1.42 28.77 -8.21
C MET A 94 1.57 28.79 -6.69
N LEU A 95 1.32 27.68 -6.01
CA LEU A 95 1.45 27.57 -4.57
C LEU A 95 2.93 27.71 -4.14
N MET A 96 3.85 27.13 -4.89
CA MET A 96 5.30 27.31 -4.69
C MET A 96 5.69 28.78 -4.72
N ARG A 97 5.23 29.54 -5.72
CA ARG A 97 5.56 30.97 -5.86
C ARG A 97 4.95 31.82 -4.73
N ALA A 98 3.78 31.45 -4.23
CA ALA A 98 3.14 32.13 -3.13
C ALA A 98 3.80 31.84 -1.76
N SER A 99 4.40 30.67 -1.59
CA SER A 99 5.08 30.24 -0.35
C SER A 99 6.36 31.03 -0.07
N THR A 100 6.84 31.02 1.16
CA THR A 100 8.23 31.37 1.46
C THR A 100 9.19 30.23 1.05
N ASN A 101 10.48 30.51 0.89
CA ASN A 101 11.47 29.47 0.62
C ASN A 101 11.52 28.41 1.72
N ALA A 102 11.40 28.83 2.98
CA ALA A 102 11.38 27.92 4.13
C ALA A 102 10.15 27.01 4.11
N GLN A 103 8.96 27.56 3.93
CA GLN A 103 7.71 26.78 3.84
C GLN A 103 7.78 25.77 2.71
N TRP A 104 8.15 26.23 1.50
CA TRP A 104 8.16 25.36 0.33
C TRP A 104 9.21 24.26 0.43
N ASN A 105 10.48 24.63 0.52
CA ASN A 105 11.59 23.66 0.48
C ASN A 105 11.71 22.85 1.78
N GLY A 106 11.35 23.45 2.91
CA GLY A 106 11.42 22.83 4.23
C GLY A 106 10.25 21.94 4.58
N TRP A 107 9.07 22.18 3.99
CA TRP A 107 7.85 21.50 4.38
C TRP A 107 7.00 21.02 3.20
N TYR A 108 6.33 21.89 2.46
CA TYR A 108 5.34 21.50 1.45
C TYR A 108 5.91 20.61 0.34
N ARG A 109 7.08 20.97 -0.18
CA ARG A 109 7.77 20.16 -1.18
C ARG A 109 8.10 18.76 -0.65
N ARG A 110 8.55 18.66 0.59
CA ARG A 110 8.89 17.37 1.22
C ARG A 110 7.66 16.48 1.40
N ILE A 111 6.52 17.07 1.75
CA ILE A 111 5.25 16.36 1.83
C ILE A 111 4.84 15.82 0.45
N LEU A 112 4.85 16.67 -0.59
CA LEU A 112 4.51 16.26 -1.96
C LEU A 112 5.47 15.20 -2.53
N MET A 113 6.73 15.23 -2.13
CA MET A 113 7.73 14.19 -2.47
C MET A 113 7.57 12.91 -1.65
N LYS A 114 6.74 12.92 -0.61
CA LYS A 114 6.61 11.84 0.38
C LYS A 114 7.95 11.45 1.02
N ASP A 115 8.83 12.43 1.19
CA ASP A 115 10.16 12.27 1.78
C ASP A 115 10.51 13.48 2.65
N LEU A 116 10.29 13.35 3.94
CA LEU A 116 10.54 14.42 4.92
C LEU A 116 12.03 14.70 5.16
N LYS A 117 12.92 13.78 4.76
CA LYS A 117 14.39 13.86 4.99
C LYS A 117 14.79 14.17 6.43
N ALA A 118 14.01 13.67 7.40
CA ALA A 118 14.20 13.96 8.81
C ALA A 118 14.67 12.74 9.63
N GLY A 119 14.91 11.59 8.96
CA GLY A 119 15.48 10.39 9.57
C GLY A 119 14.59 9.74 10.63
N PHE A 120 13.27 9.82 10.46
CA PHE A 120 12.30 9.07 11.24
C PHE A 120 11.20 8.51 10.31
N SER A 121 10.43 7.55 10.81
CA SER A 121 9.33 6.91 10.10
C SER A 121 8.03 7.05 10.88
N GLU A 122 6.92 6.59 10.27
CA GLU A 122 5.61 6.47 10.92
C GLU A 122 5.68 5.70 12.24
N SER A 123 6.51 4.67 12.33
CA SER A 123 6.67 3.90 13.57
C SER A 123 7.27 4.70 14.71
N THR A 124 8.19 5.63 14.41
CA THR A 124 8.77 6.54 15.38
C THR A 124 7.73 7.53 15.90
N ILE A 125 6.92 8.09 14.97
CA ILE A 125 5.82 9.01 15.33
C ILE A 125 4.80 8.27 16.19
N ASN A 126 4.28 7.14 15.75
CA ASN A 126 3.24 6.38 16.43
C ASN A 126 3.67 5.94 17.83
N LYS A 127 4.96 5.63 18.02
CA LYS A 127 5.53 5.37 19.36
C LYS A 127 5.52 6.62 20.24
N ALA A 128 5.87 7.77 19.67
CA ALA A 128 5.92 9.04 20.41
C ALA A 128 4.53 9.53 20.83
N VAL A 129 3.52 9.34 19.94
CA VAL A 129 2.15 9.85 20.11
C VAL A 129 1.13 8.78 20.51
N LYS A 130 1.55 7.65 21.08
CA LYS A 130 0.67 6.51 21.40
C LYS A 130 -0.56 6.82 22.24
N SER A 131 -0.57 7.95 22.96
CA SER A 131 -1.68 8.44 23.79
C SER A 131 -2.51 9.53 23.13
N TYR A 132 -2.25 9.81 21.83
CA TYR A 132 -2.89 10.86 21.04
C TYR A 132 -3.39 10.25 19.73
N ASP A 133 -4.53 9.55 19.79
CA ASP A 133 -5.07 8.77 18.66
C ASP A 133 -5.24 9.61 17.39
N GLN A 134 -5.55 10.93 17.53
CA GLN A 134 -5.71 11.85 16.40
C GLN A 134 -4.43 12.05 15.58
N TYR A 135 -3.24 11.79 16.18
CA TYR A 135 -1.94 11.98 15.53
C TYR A 135 -1.30 10.67 15.02
N ILE A 136 -1.97 9.54 15.23
CA ILE A 136 -1.48 8.26 14.71
C ILE A 136 -1.46 8.29 13.19
N ILE A 137 -0.31 7.98 12.61
CA ILE A 137 -0.14 7.81 11.18
C ILE A 137 -0.57 6.39 10.79
N PRO A 138 -1.44 6.22 9.80
CA PRO A 138 -1.78 4.89 9.29
C PRO A 138 -0.51 4.18 8.78
N VAL A 139 -0.32 2.93 9.20
CA VAL A 139 0.76 2.10 8.70
C VAL A 139 0.20 1.15 7.66
N PHE A 140 0.81 1.16 6.47
CA PHE A 140 0.42 0.19 5.44
C PHE A 140 0.73 -1.22 5.92
N SER A 141 -0.28 -2.04 5.92
CA SER A 141 -0.16 -3.44 6.29
C SER A 141 -1.16 -4.28 5.50
N CYS A 142 -0.73 -5.42 5.03
CA CYS A 142 -1.59 -6.45 4.45
C CYS A 142 -1.50 -7.72 5.28
N GLN A 143 -2.42 -8.66 5.04
CA GLN A 143 -2.37 -9.94 5.72
C GLN A 143 -1.09 -10.69 5.38
N LEU A 144 -0.40 -11.20 6.40
CA LEU A 144 0.82 -11.97 6.26
C LEU A 144 0.59 -13.41 6.73
N ALA A 145 1.27 -14.35 6.07
CA ALA A 145 1.31 -15.73 6.51
C ALA A 145 2.21 -15.89 7.74
N HIS A 146 1.89 -16.91 8.55
CA HIS A 146 2.73 -17.40 9.62
C HIS A 146 3.36 -18.75 9.22
N ASP A 147 4.47 -19.11 9.83
CA ASP A 147 5.02 -20.45 9.67
C ASP A 147 4.06 -21.48 10.31
N SER A 148 3.73 -22.53 9.59
CA SER A 148 2.81 -23.56 10.06
C SER A 148 3.33 -24.35 11.25
N LYS A 149 4.66 -24.39 11.46
CA LYS A 149 5.31 -25.01 12.61
C LYS A 149 4.83 -24.44 13.95
N ASP A 150 4.54 -23.13 13.97
CA ASP A 150 4.04 -22.45 15.16
C ASP A 150 2.52 -22.62 15.37
N HIS A 151 1.85 -23.33 14.45
CA HIS A 151 0.39 -23.41 14.38
C HIS A 151 -0.13 -24.80 13.95
N GLU A 152 0.60 -25.85 14.27
CA GLU A 152 0.21 -27.25 13.92
C GLU A 152 -1.15 -27.62 14.50
N ASP A 153 -1.50 -27.12 15.67
CA ASP A 153 -2.80 -27.27 16.32
C ASP A 153 -3.97 -26.78 15.46
N LYS A 154 -3.71 -25.85 14.51
CA LYS A 154 -4.72 -25.30 13.61
C LYS A 154 -4.87 -26.06 12.30
N LEU A 155 -4.02 -27.07 12.05
CA LEU A 155 -4.05 -27.89 10.83
C LEU A 155 -5.08 -29.03 10.95
N VAL A 156 -6.31 -28.68 11.28
CA VAL A 156 -7.44 -29.59 11.47
C VAL A 156 -8.71 -29.03 10.83
N GLY A 157 -9.62 -29.91 10.39
CA GLY A 157 -10.85 -29.52 9.72
C GLY A 157 -10.64 -29.00 8.30
N LYS A 158 -11.62 -28.29 7.76
CA LYS A 158 -11.59 -27.77 6.40
C LYS A 158 -10.55 -26.64 6.25
N LYS A 159 -9.70 -26.76 5.22
CA LYS A 159 -8.70 -25.77 4.85
C LYS A 159 -8.66 -25.59 3.34
N PHE A 160 -8.49 -24.35 2.90
CA PHE A 160 -8.01 -24.09 1.55
C PHE A 160 -6.50 -24.26 1.50
N VAL A 161 -6.04 -24.92 0.46
CA VAL A 161 -4.61 -25.17 0.22
C VAL A 161 -4.27 -24.71 -1.20
N ASP A 162 -3.22 -23.90 -1.34
CA ASP A 162 -2.68 -23.45 -2.61
C ASP A 162 -1.14 -23.51 -2.57
N VAL A 163 -0.52 -23.34 -3.73
CA VAL A 163 0.94 -23.25 -3.81
C VAL A 163 1.41 -21.89 -3.28
N LYS A 164 2.53 -21.88 -2.58
CA LYS A 164 3.21 -20.64 -2.20
C LYS A 164 4.04 -20.13 -3.37
N LEU A 165 3.48 -19.15 -4.06
CA LEU A 165 4.15 -18.50 -5.20
C LEU A 165 5.38 -17.74 -4.72
N ASP A 166 6.49 -17.83 -5.48
CA ASP A 166 7.72 -17.08 -5.23
C ASP A 166 7.82 -15.92 -6.24
N GLY A 167 7.09 -14.88 -5.97
CA GLY A 167 6.96 -13.70 -6.81
C GLY A 167 7.13 -12.39 -6.05
N ALA A 168 6.41 -11.38 -6.50
CA ALA A 168 6.37 -10.09 -5.83
C ALA A 168 4.93 -9.75 -5.41
N ARG A 169 4.68 -9.68 -4.08
CA ARG A 169 3.37 -9.27 -3.57
C ARG A 169 2.96 -7.93 -4.14
N CYS A 170 1.78 -7.89 -4.72
CA CYS A 170 1.18 -6.70 -5.29
C CYS A 170 -0.25 -6.55 -4.79
N LEU A 171 -0.59 -5.36 -4.31
CA LEU A 171 -1.96 -4.98 -4.02
C LEU A 171 -2.41 -3.98 -5.08
N THR A 172 -3.49 -4.32 -5.79
CA THR A 172 -4.10 -3.47 -6.81
C THR A 172 -5.35 -2.81 -6.23
N PHE A 173 -5.34 -1.49 -6.21
CA PHE A 173 -6.44 -0.66 -5.74
C PHE A 173 -7.26 -0.23 -6.95
N VAL A 174 -8.54 -0.60 -6.97
CA VAL A 174 -9.46 -0.32 -8.08
C VAL A 174 -10.59 0.56 -7.57
N ASN A 175 -10.75 1.75 -8.16
CA ASN A 175 -11.88 2.62 -7.91
C ASN A 175 -12.88 2.49 -9.07
N PRO A 176 -14.19 2.53 -8.81
CA PRO A 176 -15.22 2.43 -9.84
C PRO A 176 -15.16 3.50 -10.94
N ASP A 177 -14.50 4.63 -10.67
CA ASP A 177 -14.26 5.71 -11.65
C ASP A 177 -13.11 5.44 -12.64
N GLY A 178 -12.54 4.24 -12.64
CA GLY A 178 -11.46 3.84 -13.52
C GLY A 178 -10.05 4.11 -12.98
N ARG A 179 -9.91 4.74 -11.82
CA ARG A 179 -8.60 4.94 -11.19
C ARG A 179 -8.08 3.62 -10.62
N VAL A 180 -6.94 3.18 -11.12
CA VAL A 180 -6.26 1.98 -10.64
C VAL A 180 -4.80 2.30 -10.32
N PHE A 181 -4.33 1.87 -9.18
CA PHE A 181 -2.91 1.94 -8.81
C PHE A 181 -2.49 0.69 -8.05
N GLN A 182 -1.19 0.48 -7.98
CA GLN A 182 -0.62 -0.73 -7.36
C GLN A 182 0.41 -0.37 -6.30
N THR A 183 0.48 -1.19 -5.25
CA THR A 183 1.51 -1.07 -4.21
C THR A 183 2.17 -2.41 -3.92
N SER A 184 3.39 -2.34 -3.42
CA SER A 184 4.07 -3.50 -2.83
C SER A 184 3.47 -3.84 -1.46
N ARG A 185 3.89 -4.97 -0.90
CA ARG A 185 3.59 -5.41 0.47
C ARG A 185 3.78 -4.35 1.56
N ASN A 186 4.66 -3.40 1.32
CA ASN A 186 4.99 -2.33 2.27
C ASN A 186 4.36 -0.96 1.89
N GLY A 187 3.39 -0.94 0.99
CA GLY A 187 2.69 0.27 0.57
C GLY A 187 3.47 1.15 -0.43
N LYS A 188 4.63 0.70 -0.92
CA LYS A 188 5.37 1.46 -1.93
C LYS A 188 4.67 1.34 -3.27
N GLU A 189 4.38 2.48 -3.91
CA GLU A 189 3.74 2.53 -5.22
C GLU A 189 4.57 1.75 -6.26
N LEU A 190 3.87 0.97 -7.07
CA LEU A 190 4.40 0.19 -8.17
C LEU A 190 3.86 0.74 -9.48
N THR A 191 4.75 1.14 -10.38
CA THR A 191 4.41 1.63 -11.72
C THR A 191 4.89 0.68 -12.81
N ASN A 192 5.26 -0.54 -12.43
CA ASN A 192 5.98 -1.48 -13.28
C ASN A 192 5.06 -2.38 -14.12
N PHE A 193 3.75 -2.42 -13.83
CA PHE A 193 2.81 -3.34 -14.47
C PHE A 193 1.64 -2.60 -15.16
N PRO A 194 1.92 -1.70 -16.13
CA PRO A 194 0.89 -0.83 -16.73
C PRO A 194 -0.21 -1.61 -17.47
N LYS A 195 0.10 -2.79 -18.05
CA LYS A 195 -0.89 -3.64 -18.70
C LYS A 195 -1.93 -4.15 -17.71
N ILE A 196 -1.51 -4.63 -16.55
CA ILE A 196 -2.41 -5.14 -15.52
C ILE A 196 -3.26 -3.99 -14.97
N VAL A 197 -2.64 -2.82 -14.73
CA VAL A 197 -3.37 -1.60 -14.33
C VAL A 197 -4.46 -1.26 -15.35
N SER A 198 -4.13 -1.25 -16.65
CA SER A 198 -5.08 -0.95 -17.73
C SER A 198 -6.22 -1.98 -17.79
N GLN A 199 -5.93 -3.27 -17.61
CA GLN A 199 -6.94 -4.32 -17.59
C GLN A 199 -7.93 -4.15 -16.45
N PHE A 200 -7.46 -3.90 -15.22
CA PHE A 200 -8.35 -3.63 -14.10
C PHE A 200 -9.12 -2.31 -14.26
N ALA A 201 -8.53 -1.30 -14.90
CA ALA A 201 -9.22 -0.06 -15.21
C ALA A 201 -10.38 -0.25 -16.20
N SER A 202 -10.25 -1.19 -17.16
CA SER A 202 -11.29 -1.48 -18.14
C SER A 202 -12.55 -2.15 -17.56
N ILE A 203 -12.44 -2.74 -16.37
CA ILE A 203 -13.57 -3.35 -15.66
C ILE A 203 -13.95 -2.60 -14.38
N ALA A 204 -13.34 -1.46 -14.13
CA ALA A 204 -13.46 -0.75 -12.85
C ALA A 204 -14.90 -0.32 -12.53
N GLU A 205 -15.69 0.10 -13.53
CA GLU A 205 -17.09 0.52 -13.37
C GLU A 205 -18.02 -0.60 -12.85
N HIS A 206 -17.59 -1.87 -12.96
CA HIS A 206 -18.36 -3.00 -12.47
C HIS A 206 -18.15 -3.30 -10.98
N PHE A 207 -17.22 -2.63 -10.33
CA PHE A 207 -17.06 -2.75 -8.89
C PHE A 207 -18.05 -1.83 -8.16
N PRO A 208 -18.78 -2.32 -7.15
CA PRO A 208 -19.79 -1.53 -6.44
C PRO A 208 -19.19 -0.41 -5.56
N GLU A 209 -17.92 -0.55 -5.19
CA GLU A 209 -17.17 0.36 -4.32
C GLU A 209 -15.66 0.19 -4.57
N PRO A 210 -14.80 1.09 -4.06
CA PRO A 210 -13.36 0.90 -4.15
C PRO A 210 -12.90 -0.41 -3.53
N MET A 211 -12.13 -1.20 -4.29
CA MET A 211 -11.68 -2.53 -3.91
C MET A 211 -10.15 -2.62 -3.82
N VAL A 212 -9.69 -3.51 -2.97
CA VAL A 212 -8.30 -3.98 -2.93
C VAL A 212 -8.28 -5.41 -3.44
N ILE A 213 -7.50 -5.64 -4.48
CA ILE A 213 -7.22 -6.94 -5.07
C ILE A 213 -5.81 -7.33 -4.62
N ASP A 214 -5.68 -8.46 -3.94
CA ASP A 214 -4.43 -8.89 -3.33
C ASP A 214 -3.90 -10.14 -4.02
N GLY A 215 -2.64 -10.10 -4.44
CA GLY A 215 -2.08 -11.17 -5.24
C GLY A 215 -0.55 -11.13 -5.33
N GLU A 216 -0.03 -12.05 -6.12
CA GLU A 216 1.39 -12.20 -6.39
C GLU A 216 1.67 -11.97 -7.86
N MET A 217 2.62 -11.10 -8.18
CA MET A 217 3.16 -10.93 -9.55
C MET A 217 4.20 -12.00 -9.80
N MET A 218 4.00 -12.75 -10.86
CA MET A 218 4.94 -13.76 -11.35
C MET A 218 5.42 -13.39 -12.75
N SER A 219 6.65 -13.78 -13.10
CA SER A 219 7.15 -13.82 -14.48
C SER A 219 7.94 -15.10 -14.69
N ALA A 220 8.42 -15.33 -15.91
CA ALA A 220 9.16 -16.54 -16.27
C ALA A 220 10.42 -16.77 -15.39
N SER A 221 10.96 -15.69 -14.78
CA SER A 221 12.08 -15.76 -13.85
C SER A 221 11.86 -14.77 -12.71
N PHE A 222 11.91 -15.24 -11.45
CA PHE A 222 11.87 -14.40 -10.26
C PHE A 222 12.99 -13.35 -10.25
N GLN A 223 14.20 -13.74 -10.67
CA GLN A 223 15.33 -12.81 -10.72
C GLN A 223 15.09 -11.67 -11.74
N ASP A 224 14.49 -11.99 -12.89
CA ASP A 224 14.16 -10.98 -13.90
C ASP A 224 13.00 -10.11 -13.45
N LEU A 225 11.98 -10.67 -12.81
CA LEU A 225 10.90 -9.92 -12.16
C LEU A 225 11.48 -8.92 -11.15
N MET A 226 12.37 -9.36 -10.26
CA MET A 226 12.97 -8.49 -9.24
C MET A 226 13.89 -7.42 -9.83
N LYS A 227 14.59 -7.70 -10.95
CA LYS A 227 15.33 -6.67 -11.70
C LYS A 227 14.37 -5.61 -12.27
N GLN A 228 13.27 -6.04 -12.89
CA GLN A 228 12.25 -5.13 -13.45
C GLN A 228 11.56 -4.32 -12.35
N PHE A 229 11.26 -4.94 -11.20
CA PHE A 229 10.63 -4.31 -10.04
C PHE A 229 11.46 -3.14 -9.46
N LYS A 230 12.79 -3.20 -9.60
CA LYS A 230 13.71 -2.15 -9.14
C LYS A 230 13.96 -1.07 -10.21
N ARG A 231 13.60 -1.28 -11.46
CA ARG A 231 13.79 -0.31 -12.55
C ARG A 231 12.80 0.84 -12.45
N LYS A 232 13.28 2.05 -12.75
CA LYS A 232 12.45 3.27 -12.85
C LYS A 232 12.08 3.62 -14.30
N THR A 233 12.80 3.06 -15.28
CA THR A 233 12.61 3.33 -16.73
C THR A 233 12.86 2.05 -17.51
N ASN A 234 12.29 1.97 -18.72
CA ASN A 234 12.41 0.80 -19.63
C ASN A 234 12.04 -0.53 -18.96
N VAL A 235 10.91 -0.54 -18.25
CA VAL A 235 10.40 -1.73 -17.58
C VAL A 235 9.78 -2.65 -18.61
N GLN A 236 10.24 -3.90 -18.67
CA GLN A 236 9.69 -4.96 -19.51
C GLN A 236 9.02 -6.00 -18.62
N THR A 237 7.69 -5.89 -18.46
CA THR A 237 6.87 -6.78 -17.64
C THR A 237 5.68 -7.31 -18.42
N ASP A 238 5.84 -7.42 -19.74
CA ASP A 238 4.78 -7.86 -20.64
C ASP A 238 4.37 -9.31 -20.43
N ASP A 239 5.28 -10.13 -19.88
CA ASP A 239 5.11 -11.52 -19.49
C ASP A 239 4.66 -11.70 -18.03
N ALA A 240 4.49 -10.62 -17.28
CA ALA A 240 4.03 -10.71 -15.91
C ALA A 240 2.56 -11.19 -15.86
N ILE A 241 2.31 -12.14 -14.96
CA ILE A 241 0.97 -12.65 -14.63
C ILE A 241 0.69 -12.32 -13.16
N TYR A 242 -0.48 -11.76 -12.91
CA TYR A 242 -0.97 -11.44 -11.59
C TYR A 242 -1.86 -12.56 -11.05
N TYR A 243 -1.36 -13.31 -10.10
CA TYR A 243 -2.11 -14.37 -9.42
C TYR A 243 -2.88 -13.79 -8.24
N VAL A 244 -4.19 -13.67 -8.39
CA VAL A 244 -5.08 -13.09 -7.36
C VAL A 244 -5.51 -14.17 -6.39
N PHE A 245 -5.31 -13.93 -5.10
CA PHE A 245 -5.69 -14.87 -4.05
C PHE A 245 -6.65 -14.28 -3.00
N ASP A 246 -6.91 -12.97 -3.02
CA ASP A 246 -7.90 -12.34 -2.13
C ASP A 246 -8.44 -11.04 -2.73
N MET A 247 -9.62 -10.62 -2.28
CA MET A 247 -10.17 -9.29 -2.58
C MET A 247 -11.12 -8.84 -1.47
N LEU A 248 -11.10 -7.53 -1.18
CA LEU A 248 -11.96 -6.92 -0.17
C LEU A 248 -12.18 -5.43 -0.44
N PRO A 249 -13.26 -4.83 0.10
CA PRO A 249 -13.47 -3.39 0.04
C PRO A 249 -12.30 -2.60 0.64
N LEU A 250 -11.96 -1.47 0.01
CA LEU A 250 -10.92 -0.56 0.51
C LEU A 250 -11.23 -0.06 1.93
N SER A 251 -12.52 0.18 2.23
CA SER A 251 -12.98 0.57 3.56
C SER A 251 -12.63 -0.46 4.63
N GLU A 252 -12.79 -1.76 4.32
CA GLU A 252 -12.44 -2.86 5.22
C GLU A 252 -10.92 -3.05 5.35
N PHE A 253 -10.19 -2.88 4.26
CA PHE A 253 -8.73 -2.90 4.26
C PHE A 253 -8.16 -1.79 5.16
N ARG A 254 -8.67 -0.55 5.04
CA ARG A 254 -8.30 0.58 5.90
C ARG A 254 -8.69 0.36 7.37
N ALA A 255 -9.81 -0.30 7.63
CA ALA A 255 -10.23 -0.68 8.97
C ALA A 255 -9.39 -1.83 9.58
N GLY A 256 -8.52 -2.45 8.77
CA GLY A 256 -7.61 -3.51 9.21
C GLY A 256 -8.23 -4.89 9.34
N LYS A 257 -9.51 -5.07 8.98
CA LYS A 257 -10.20 -6.36 9.08
C LYS A 257 -11.37 -6.43 8.10
N SER A 258 -11.47 -7.56 7.37
CA SER A 258 -12.64 -7.85 6.52
C SER A 258 -13.89 -8.21 7.32
N LYS A 259 -15.06 -7.91 6.75
CA LYS A 259 -16.36 -8.39 7.27
C LYS A 259 -16.67 -9.80 6.78
N LYS A 260 -16.24 -10.13 5.55
CA LYS A 260 -16.43 -11.45 4.95
C LYS A 260 -15.34 -12.42 5.37
N LYS A 261 -15.73 -13.69 5.53
CA LYS A 261 -14.82 -14.81 5.76
C LYS A 261 -14.01 -15.14 4.50
N GLN A 262 -12.92 -15.91 4.64
CA GLN A 262 -12.08 -16.34 3.53
C GLN A 262 -12.87 -17.05 2.43
N ALA A 263 -13.78 -17.94 2.80
CA ALA A 263 -14.58 -18.67 1.83
C ALA A 263 -15.41 -17.75 0.93
N GLU A 264 -15.99 -16.69 1.49
CA GLU A 264 -16.77 -15.70 0.74
C GLU A 264 -15.87 -14.83 -0.14
N ARG A 265 -14.70 -14.42 0.36
CA ARG A 265 -13.73 -13.62 -0.42
C ARG A 265 -13.14 -14.43 -1.57
N THR A 266 -12.85 -15.72 -1.33
CA THR A 266 -12.42 -16.66 -2.37
C THR A 266 -13.48 -16.81 -3.47
N ALA A 267 -14.76 -16.97 -3.08
CA ALA A 267 -15.86 -17.02 -4.04
C ALA A 267 -15.98 -15.72 -4.85
N ASN A 268 -15.78 -14.55 -4.22
CA ASN A 268 -15.79 -13.27 -4.91
C ASN A 268 -14.66 -13.19 -5.96
N VAL A 269 -13.45 -13.68 -5.65
CA VAL A 269 -12.34 -13.75 -6.61
C VAL A 269 -12.72 -14.64 -7.80
N GLN A 270 -13.27 -15.83 -7.55
CA GLN A 270 -13.72 -16.73 -8.62
C GLN A 270 -14.77 -16.07 -9.52
N GLN A 271 -15.81 -15.48 -8.92
CA GLN A 271 -16.85 -14.75 -9.64
C GLN A 271 -16.31 -13.59 -10.50
N LEU A 272 -15.31 -12.86 -10.00
CA LEU A 272 -14.64 -11.81 -10.76
C LEU A 272 -14.04 -12.37 -12.05
N PHE A 273 -13.30 -13.47 -11.96
CA PHE A 273 -12.65 -14.07 -13.14
C PHE A 273 -13.61 -14.84 -14.03
N GLU A 274 -14.69 -15.41 -13.50
CA GLU A 274 -15.78 -15.99 -14.29
C GLU A 274 -16.48 -14.92 -15.15
N ALA A 275 -16.72 -13.74 -14.59
CA ALA A 275 -17.41 -12.66 -15.28
C ALA A 275 -16.51 -11.84 -16.21
N TYR A 276 -15.25 -11.61 -15.82
CA TYR A 276 -14.38 -10.63 -16.48
C TYR A 276 -13.00 -11.17 -16.87
N GLY A 277 -12.74 -12.48 -16.76
CA GLY A 277 -11.43 -13.07 -17.05
C GLY A 277 -10.92 -12.78 -18.46
N ASP A 278 -11.79 -12.69 -19.45
CA ASP A 278 -11.43 -12.35 -20.83
C ASP A 278 -10.87 -10.91 -20.96
N TYR A 279 -11.22 -10.02 -20.06
CA TYR A 279 -10.68 -8.64 -19.98
C TYR A 279 -9.38 -8.56 -19.17
N LEU A 280 -9.00 -9.66 -18.50
CA LEU A 280 -7.85 -9.75 -17.60
C LEU A 280 -6.81 -10.79 -18.07
N PRO A 281 -6.33 -10.76 -19.32
CA PRO A 281 -5.45 -11.81 -19.87
C PRO A 281 -4.11 -11.95 -19.12
N ASN A 282 -3.69 -10.92 -18.37
CA ASN A 282 -2.49 -10.97 -17.54
C ASN A 282 -2.79 -11.15 -16.04
N ALA A 283 -3.99 -11.58 -15.69
CA ALA A 283 -4.36 -11.92 -14.32
C ALA A 283 -5.18 -13.21 -14.28
N GLN A 284 -5.05 -13.96 -13.19
CA GLN A 284 -5.82 -15.18 -12.97
C GLN A 284 -5.96 -15.47 -11.48
N PRO A 285 -7.01 -16.20 -11.05
CA PRO A 285 -7.13 -16.62 -9.66
C PRO A 285 -6.08 -17.67 -9.35
N VAL A 286 -5.62 -17.71 -8.09
CA VAL A 286 -4.82 -18.84 -7.60
C VAL A 286 -5.72 -20.07 -7.52
N GLY A 287 -5.20 -21.20 -8.01
CA GLY A 287 -5.88 -22.50 -7.85
C GLY A 287 -5.93 -22.91 -6.38
N LEU A 288 -7.12 -23.28 -5.90
CA LEU A 288 -7.37 -23.65 -4.50
C LEU A 288 -7.99 -25.03 -4.40
N ASP A 289 -7.40 -25.89 -3.56
CA ASP A 289 -8.02 -27.14 -3.12
C ASP A 289 -8.68 -26.94 -1.75
N LEU A 290 -9.94 -27.35 -1.58
CA LEU A 290 -10.61 -27.40 -0.28
C LEU A 290 -10.46 -28.81 0.28
N LEU A 291 -9.70 -28.97 1.36
CA LEU A 291 -9.40 -30.24 1.98
C LEU A 291 -9.98 -30.29 3.40
N ASP A 292 -10.42 -31.47 3.83
CA ASP A 292 -10.73 -31.75 5.23
C ASP A 292 -9.56 -32.50 5.87
N LEU A 293 -8.73 -31.80 6.60
CA LEU A 293 -7.55 -32.36 7.28
C LEU A 293 -7.88 -33.21 8.49
N SER A 294 -9.16 -33.35 8.85
CA SER A 294 -9.60 -34.32 9.87
C SER A 294 -9.73 -35.74 9.30
N THR A 295 -9.71 -35.90 7.97
CA THR A 295 -9.82 -37.18 7.27
C THR A 295 -8.48 -37.67 6.73
N GLU A 296 -8.29 -38.99 6.65
CA GLU A 296 -7.09 -39.58 6.06
C GLU A 296 -6.93 -39.22 4.57
N ALA A 297 -8.05 -39.16 3.83
CA ALA A 297 -8.04 -38.75 2.44
C ALA A 297 -7.56 -37.27 2.29
N GLY A 298 -8.04 -36.38 3.15
CA GLY A 298 -7.64 -34.97 3.17
C GLY A 298 -6.16 -34.81 3.52
N LYS A 299 -5.65 -35.53 4.53
CA LYS A 299 -4.22 -35.53 4.89
C LYS A 299 -3.35 -36.04 3.75
N LYS A 300 -3.72 -37.17 3.13
CA LYS A 300 -2.99 -37.72 1.99
C LYS A 300 -2.93 -36.72 0.85
N ARG A 301 -4.06 -36.10 0.49
CA ARG A 301 -4.11 -35.08 -0.58
C ARG A 301 -3.27 -33.85 -0.23
N PHE A 302 -3.26 -33.43 1.01
CA PHE A 302 -2.41 -32.35 1.50
C PHE A 302 -0.90 -32.64 1.30
N GLU A 303 -0.46 -33.87 1.64
CA GLU A 303 0.92 -34.28 1.43
C GLU A 303 1.28 -34.35 -0.07
N GLU A 304 0.37 -34.83 -0.92
CA GLU A 304 0.54 -34.85 -2.37
C GLU A 304 0.75 -33.45 -2.94
N ILE A 305 -0.11 -32.48 -2.55
CA ILE A 305 0.01 -31.09 -3.00
C ILE A 305 1.32 -30.47 -2.51
N ASN A 306 1.69 -30.68 -1.24
CA ASN A 306 2.93 -30.14 -0.69
C ASN A 306 4.15 -30.71 -1.42
N ARG A 307 4.17 -32.01 -1.69
CA ARG A 307 5.25 -32.66 -2.46
C ARG A 307 5.31 -32.10 -3.88
N ALA A 308 4.17 -32.02 -4.57
CA ALA A 308 4.10 -31.49 -5.92
C ALA A 308 4.55 -30.01 -5.99
N ALA A 309 4.25 -29.21 -4.98
CA ALA A 309 4.72 -27.83 -4.89
C ALA A 309 6.26 -27.78 -4.77
N ILE A 310 6.85 -28.57 -3.90
CA ILE A 310 8.31 -28.65 -3.72
C ILE A 310 9.00 -29.17 -4.99
N ASP A 311 8.49 -30.24 -5.58
CA ASP A 311 9.02 -30.84 -6.81
C ASP A 311 8.89 -29.87 -8.02
N GLY A 312 7.86 -29.01 -8.00
CA GLY A 312 7.64 -27.93 -8.97
C GLY A 312 8.50 -26.69 -8.76
N GLY A 313 9.34 -26.67 -7.70
CA GLY A 313 10.24 -25.53 -7.40
C GLY A 313 9.57 -24.37 -6.69
N TYR A 314 8.37 -24.55 -6.13
CA TYR A 314 7.73 -23.55 -5.27
C TYR A 314 8.29 -23.60 -3.84
N GLU A 315 8.13 -22.49 -3.07
CA GLU A 315 8.58 -22.44 -1.67
C GLU A 315 7.81 -23.42 -0.73
N GLY A 316 6.70 -23.98 -1.18
CA GLY A 316 5.82 -24.85 -0.43
C GLY A 316 4.35 -24.53 -0.71
N ILE A 317 3.53 -24.61 0.31
CA ILE A 317 2.08 -24.38 0.21
C ILE A 317 1.59 -23.30 1.16
N MET A 318 0.44 -22.69 0.81
CA MET A 318 -0.31 -21.76 1.65
C MET A 318 -1.55 -22.46 2.18
N ILE A 319 -1.83 -22.30 3.48
CA ILE A 319 -2.98 -22.89 4.14
C ILE A 319 -3.86 -21.77 4.69
N LYS A 320 -5.13 -21.75 4.29
CA LYS A 320 -6.08 -20.71 4.70
C LYS A 320 -7.28 -21.33 5.41
N ASN A 321 -7.67 -20.70 6.51
CA ASN A 321 -8.91 -21.10 7.20
C ASN A 321 -10.12 -20.53 6.45
N PRO A 322 -11.08 -21.34 5.95
CA PRO A 322 -12.28 -20.85 5.28
C PRO A 322 -13.10 -19.87 6.11
N ASP A 323 -13.07 -20.02 7.44
CA ASP A 323 -13.77 -19.15 8.39
C ASP A 323 -12.93 -17.94 8.84
N GLY A 324 -11.70 -17.80 8.35
CA GLY A 324 -10.81 -16.70 8.71
C GLY A 324 -11.20 -15.38 8.08
N TYR A 325 -10.97 -14.28 8.82
CA TYR A 325 -11.10 -12.93 8.29
C TYR A 325 -9.74 -12.44 7.76
N TYR A 326 -9.77 -11.58 6.75
CA TYR A 326 -8.56 -10.82 6.35
C TYR A 326 -8.21 -9.86 7.48
N GLN A 327 -6.97 -9.88 7.92
CA GLN A 327 -6.48 -9.00 8.97
C GLN A 327 -5.13 -8.40 8.55
N THR A 328 -5.02 -7.08 8.61
CA THR A 328 -3.79 -6.36 8.27
C THR A 328 -2.77 -6.34 9.41
N LYS A 329 -3.07 -6.96 10.56
CA LYS A 329 -2.15 -7.12 11.69
C LYS A 329 -1.60 -8.54 11.72
N ARG A 330 -0.35 -8.66 12.15
CA ARG A 330 0.22 -9.95 12.54
C ARG A 330 -0.37 -10.41 13.85
#